data_e70a7afbf96969d4ac648ae4af0a1da4
#
_entry.id   e70a7afbf96969d4ac648ae4af0a1da4
#
_cell.length_a   1.000
_cell.length_b   1.000
_cell.length_c   1.000
_cell.angle_alpha   90.00
_cell.angle_beta   90.00
_cell.angle_gamma   90.00
#
_symmetry.space_group_name_H-M   'P 1'
#
loop_
_entity.id
_entity.type
_entity.pdbx_description
1 polymer ?
#
loop_
_entity_poly.entity_id
_entity_poly.type
_entity_poly.pdbx_seq_one_letter_code
_entity_poly.pdbx_strand_id
1 'polypeptide(L)'
;MNEISKSFKFDFNHPVDQLWSIVADTPRWGEASGFPRYQSTEQLQTDGTIKVFGEVTIAGMNLSWEEPPANWIEGLWFEQLRLFNNGPFDSMATRAELVDKCPQSSLSIEISFVPRNLLGYFLARRLIAAFRGKVQQLLDIADQLIKAEQPDLFETDFQLSPSAKERVKKVKQAIDQTEYGHGLTDKLLEYITGKQEVDLWTMRPLALAHRWQVEPRFAIELFLQSVREGLLESRWDVLCPRCRVSKAKTDNIGELPGKVHCHACNIDFEANFARNVELSFSPSPSVRAVEYGYYCRSGPGFTPHIKGQCTLDPGESRALPARLSPGEYRIRTLEAGDELIFTHDANLLPEINLLQGQLKLGGNSPDGEILLHNNSPVQRTIVIEDRSWLSEVLTAERVTTMQAFRDLFSDQVLRPGDEITIRNISFVFTDLVDSTKLFADIGDAAAYQLVREHYAILGEVVRKHDGTIVKTRGDGIHAAFLTPDAALLASIEMQQAIRQFRNASRSDPISIRIGINSGSSISVNLNDRLDYYGKTVNFAARLESQGRAGDISMSRQFVEDPAVAEILRDYNLHEHEAVFKGSIEPVAVYQIAP
;
A
#
# COMPACT_ATOMS: atom_id res chain seq x y z
N MET A 1 2.36 14.68 -43.39
CA MET A 1 2.67 16.13 -43.34
C MET A 1 3.89 16.32 -42.45
N ASN A 2 4.60 17.48 -42.52
CA ASN A 2 5.76 17.68 -41.63
C ASN A 2 5.29 17.81 -40.16
N GLU A 3 6.12 17.34 -39.25
CA GLU A 3 5.96 17.50 -37.81
C GLU A 3 5.87 18.97 -37.40
N ILE A 4 5.02 19.29 -36.47
CA ILE A 4 4.91 20.59 -35.82
C ILE A 4 5.32 20.40 -34.36
N SER A 5 6.46 21.00 -34.00
CA SER A 5 6.93 20.95 -32.62
C SER A 5 7.09 22.35 -32.02
N LYS A 6 7.01 22.44 -30.71
CA LYS A 6 7.29 23.63 -29.93
C LYS A 6 7.89 23.26 -28.57
N SER A 7 9.01 23.89 -28.25
CA SER A 7 9.64 23.80 -26.94
C SER A 7 9.34 25.06 -26.13
N PHE A 8 9.10 24.88 -24.84
CA PHE A 8 8.86 25.91 -23.82
C PHE A 8 9.86 25.74 -22.70
N LYS A 9 10.47 26.83 -22.23
CA LYS A 9 11.43 26.82 -21.12
C LYS A 9 10.88 27.64 -19.96
N PHE A 10 11.08 27.12 -18.76
CA PHE A 10 10.68 27.71 -17.50
C PHE A 10 11.83 27.59 -16.52
N ASP A 11 12.16 28.69 -15.81
CA ASP A 11 13.21 28.71 -14.78
C ASP A 11 12.57 28.83 -13.41
N PHE A 12 13.11 28.08 -12.43
CA PHE A 12 12.62 27.99 -11.06
C PHE A 12 13.72 28.26 -10.06
N ASN A 13 13.33 28.82 -8.90
CA ASN A 13 14.23 29.04 -7.77
C ASN A 13 14.22 27.87 -6.78
N HIS A 14 13.93 26.66 -7.24
CA HIS A 14 13.80 25.47 -6.44
C HIS A 14 14.65 24.34 -7.01
N PRO A 15 15.12 23.39 -6.17
CA PRO A 15 15.86 22.23 -6.65
C PRO A 15 14.96 21.28 -7.45
N VAL A 16 15.59 20.47 -8.30
CA VAL A 16 14.90 19.53 -9.21
C VAL A 16 14.00 18.54 -8.47
N ASP A 17 14.42 18.07 -7.30
CA ASP A 17 13.68 17.05 -6.55
C ASP A 17 12.28 17.54 -6.10
N GLN A 18 12.16 18.83 -5.76
CA GLN A 18 10.86 19.44 -5.43
C GLN A 18 9.97 19.62 -6.66
N LEU A 19 10.55 19.87 -7.83
CA LEU A 19 9.81 20.03 -9.08
C LEU A 19 9.43 18.71 -9.73
N TRP A 20 10.25 17.67 -9.60
CA TRP A 20 9.98 16.39 -10.24
C TRP A 20 8.65 15.79 -9.79
N SER A 21 8.36 15.78 -8.49
CA SER A 21 7.11 15.26 -7.94
C SER A 21 5.87 15.94 -8.53
N ILE A 22 6.00 17.20 -8.96
CA ILE A 22 4.94 17.97 -9.60
C ILE A 22 4.91 17.69 -11.10
N VAL A 23 6.03 17.83 -11.80
CA VAL A 23 6.10 17.72 -13.27
C VAL A 23 5.81 16.30 -13.75
N ALA A 24 6.25 15.30 -12.99
CA ALA A 24 6.05 13.89 -13.30
C ALA A 24 4.62 13.39 -13.03
N ASP A 25 3.80 14.15 -12.31
CA ASP A 25 2.42 13.77 -11.98
C ASP A 25 1.47 13.99 -13.16
N THR A 26 1.76 13.28 -14.24
CA THR A 26 1.03 13.41 -15.51
C THR A 26 -0.48 13.12 -15.41
N PRO A 27 -1.00 12.24 -14.50
CA PRO A 27 -2.44 12.09 -14.30
C PRO A 27 -3.11 13.36 -13.80
N ARG A 28 -2.59 14.00 -12.74
CA ARG A 28 -3.15 15.24 -12.19
C ARG A 28 -2.99 16.43 -13.12
N TRP A 29 -1.87 16.49 -13.86
CA TRP A 29 -1.72 17.47 -14.94
C TRP A 29 -2.76 17.31 -16.03
N GLY A 30 -3.07 16.09 -16.42
CA GLY A 30 -4.10 15.79 -17.40
C GLY A 30 -5.46 16.31 -16.96
N GLU A 31 -5.88 16.02 -15.73
CA GLU A 31 -7.13 16.48 -15.13
C GLU A 31 -7.16 18.03 -15.03
N ALA A 32 -6.16 18.64 -14.43
CA ALA A 32 -6.07 20.09 -14.25
C ALA A 32 -6.02 20.85 -15.59
N SER A 33 -5.42 20.25 -16.63
CA SER A 33 -5.37 20.82 -17.97
C SER A 33 -6.67 20.66 -18.75
N GLY A 34 -7.66 19.91 -18.22
CA GLY A 34 -8.93 19.64 -18.88
C GLY A 34 -8.77 18.71 -20.09
N PHE A 35 -7.75 17.84 -20.09
CA PHE A 35 -7.68 16.76 -21.06
C PHE A 35 -8.85 15.79 -20.84
N PRO A 36 -9.41 15.22 -21.91
CA PRO A 36 -10.47 14.23 -21.75
C PRO A 36 -9.91 12.95 -21.13
N ARG A 37 -10.67 12.35 -20.23
CA ARG A 37 -10.40 10.99 -19.76
C ARG A 37 -10.58 10.01 -20.90
N TYR A 38 -9.75 8.99 -20.90
CA TYR A 38 -9.84 7.92 -21.89
C TYR A 38 -9.92 6.54 -21.22
N GLN A 39 -10.48 5.59 -21.92
CA GLN A 39 -10.45 4.18 -21.57
C GLN A 39 -9.19 3.55 -22.15
N SER A 40 -8.59 2.63 -21.40
CA SER A 40 -7.38 1.94 -21.85
C SER A 40 -7.59 0.44 -21.86
N THR A 41 -7.12 -0.20 -22.93
CA THR A 41 -7.13 -1.66 -23.10
C THR A 41 -5.72 -2.18 -23.35
N GLU A 42 -5.47 -3.41 -22.90
CA GLU A 42 -4.21 -4.12 -23.11
C GLU A 42 -4.44 -5.27 -24.09
N GLN A 43 -3.56 -5.44 -25.08
CA GLN A 43 -3.64 -6.51 -26.05
C GLN A 43 -2.32 -7.28 -26.11
N LEU A 44 -2.38 -8.57 -25.78
CA LEU A 44 -1.26 -9.48 -25.92
C LEU A 44 -1.01 -9.76 -27.42
N GLN A 45 0.23 -9.54 -27.86
CA GLN A 45 0.68 -9.81 -29.22
C GLN A 45 1.19 -11.26 -29.33
N THR A 46 1.32 -11.75 -30.56
CA THR A 46 1.79 -13.12 -30.85
C THR A 46 3.25 -13.37 -30.45
N ASP A 47 4.05 -12.31 -30.33
CA ASP A 47 5.44 -12.34 -29.87
C ASP A 47 5.59 -12.24 -28.34
N GLY A 48 4.46 -12.23 -27.59
CA GLY A 48 4.42 -12.11 -26.13
C GLY A 48 4.57 -10.68 -25.61
N THR A 49 4.68 -9.67 -26.48
CA THR A 49 4.64 -8.25 -26.08
C THR A 49 3.21 -7.80 -25.82
N ILE A 50 3.06 -6.74 -25.05
CA ILE A 50 1.75 -6.15 -24.75
C ILE A 50 1.69 -4.74 -25.32
N LYS A 51 0.68 -4.51 -26.15
CA LYS A 51 0.35 -3.18 -26.62
C LYS A 51 -0.78 -2.58 -25.80
N VAL A 52 -0.61 -1.30 -25.46
CA VAL A 52 -1.60 -0.51 -24.74
C VAL A 52 -2.30 0.41 -25.73
N PHE A 53 -3.63 0.42 -25.67
CA PHE A 53 -4.44 1.29 -26.51
C PHE A 53 -5.28 2.21 -25.65
N GLY A 54 -5.38 3.46 -26.08
CA GLY A 54 -6.30 4.45 -25.51
C GLY A 54 -7.46 4.73 -26.48
N GLU A 55 -8.64 4.99 -25.92
CA GLU A 55 -9.82 5.33 -26.68
C GLU A 55 -10.63 6.43 -25.98
N VAL A 56 -11.09 7.44 -26.75
CA VAL A 56 -11.89 8.55 -26.24
C VAL A 56 -12.83 9.07 -27.32
N THR A 57 -14.02 9.49 -26.89
CA THR A 57 -14.96 10.20 -27.76
C THR A 57 -14.93 11.70 -27.47
N ILE A 58 -14.52 12.52 -28.44
CA ILE A 58 -14.46 13.97 -28.33
C ILE A 58 -15.31 14.59 -29.43
N ALA A 59 -16.30 15.40 -29.05
CA ALA A 59 -17.19 16.08 -30.00
C ALA A 59 -17.82 15.13 -31.05
N GLY A 60 -18.19 13.92 -30.64
CA GLY A 60 -18.77 12.90 -31.50
C GLY A 60 -17.79 12.11 -32.37
N MET A 61 -16.48 12.41 -32.28
CA MET A 61 -15.43 11.63 -32.94
C MET A 61 -14.82 10.63 -31.96
N ASN A 62 -14.80 9.37 -32.35
CA ASN A 62 -14.09 8.34 -31.59
C ASN A 62 -12.63 8.33 -32.04
N LEU A 63 -11.71 8.65 -31.12
CA LEU A 63 -10.27 8.64 -31.33
C LEU A 63 -9.66 7.46 -30.62
N SER A 64 -8.79 6.73 -31.31
CA SER A 64 -8.03 5.63 -30.72
C SER A 64 -6.55 5.74 -31.09
N TRP A 65 -5.68 5.31 -30.18
CA TRP A 65 -4.23 5.33 -30.35
C TRP A 65 -3.57 4.14 -29.64
N GLU A 66 -2.40 3.77 -30.13
CA GLU A 66 -1.44 2.95 -29.40
C GLU A 66 -0.62 3.88 -28.49
N GLU A 67 -0.39 3.46 -27.25
CA GLU A 67 0.44 4.15 -26.26
C GLU A 67 1.67 3.28 -25.96
N PRO A 68 2.78 3.45 -26.71
CA PRO A 68 4.02 2.74 -26.44
C PRO A 68 4.52 3.03 -25.02
N PRO A 69 5.37 2.15 -24.42
CA PRO A 69 5.98 2.41 -23.13
C PRO A 69 6.68 3.76 -23.12
N ALA A 70 6.34 4.62 -22.17
CA ALA A 70 7.02 5.89 -21.98
C ALA A 70 8.46 5.65 -21.49
N ASN A 71 9.34 6.59 -21.80
CA ASN A 71 10.70 6.58 -21.30
C ASN A 71 10.87 7.67 -20.26
N TRP A 72 11.53 7.39 -19.13
CA TRP A 72 11.87 8.41 -18.14
C TRP A 72 12.99 7.98 -17.19
N ILE A 73 13.58 8.99 -16.56
CA ILE A 73 14.45 8.84 -15.41
C ILE A 73 14.00 9.85 -14.35
N GLU A 74 13.75 9.37 -13.15
CA GLU A 74 13.31 10.19 -12.02
C GLU A 74 14.25 11.38 -11.81
N GLY A 75 13.67 12.57 -11.68
CA GLY A 75 14.39 13.81 -11.47
C GLY A 75 15.08 14.40 -12.70
N LEU A 76 15.01 13.77 -13.87
CA LEU A 76 15.71 14.25 -15.06
C LEU A 76 14.80 14.51 -16.23
N TRP A 77 14.11 13.52 -16.74
CA TRP A 77 13.27 13.69 -17.92
C TRP A 77 12.23 12.58 -18.04
N PHE A 78 11.17 12.87 -18.79
CA PHE A 78 10.25 11.85 -19.31
C PHE A 78 9.83 12.18 -20.75
N GLU A 79 9.48 11.12 -21.48
CA GLU A 79 8.99 11.20 -22.86
C GLU A 79 7.84 10.21 -23.04
N GLN A 80 6.77 10.70 -23.67
CA GLN A 80 5.56 9.95 -23.95
C GLN A 80 5.17 10.10 -25.41
N LEU A 81 4.75 8.99 -26.02
CA LEU A 81 4.31 8.92 -27.43
C LEU A 81 2.90 8.34 -27.51
N ARG A 82 2.07 8.90 -28.39
CA ARG A 82 0.78 8.37 -28.81
C ARG A 82 0.75 8.23 -30.32
N LEU A 83 0.46 7.04 -30.82
CA LEU A 83 0.33 6.72 -32.23
C LEU A 83 -1.14 6.54 -32.58
N PHE A 84 -1.74 7.50 -33.27
CA PHE A 84 -3.18 7.50 -33.52
C PHE A 84 -3.55 6.55 -34.66
N ASN A 85 -4.50 5.67 -34.42
CA ASN A 85 -5.07 4.79 -35.42
C ASN A 85 -6.00 5.56 -36.38
N ASN A 86 -6.68 6.59 -35.87
CA ASN A 86 -7.64 7.40 -36.61
C ASN A 86 -7.58 8.88 -36.20
N GLY A 87 -8.43 9.72 -36.80
CA GLY A 87 -8.51 11.13 -36.45
C GLY A 87 -7.51 12.02 -37.22
N PRO A 88 -7.27 13.24 -36.72
CA PRO A 88 -6.53 14.28 -37.44
C PRO A 88 -5.01 14.17 -37.32
N PHE A 89 -4.48 13.30 -36.45
CA PHE A 89 -3.04 13.15 -36.20
C PHE A 89 -2.58 11.74 -36.52
N ASP A 90 -1.31 11.58 -36.90
CA ASP A 90 -0.61 10.30 -36.94
C ASP A 90 0.07 10.03 -35.58
N SER A 91 0.69 11.04 -34.98
CA SER A 91 1.29 10.93 -33.68
C SER A 91 1.26 12.23 -32.87
N MET A 92 1.41 12.09 -31.56
CA MET A 92 1.66 13.16 -30.59
C MET A 92 2.76 12.69 -29.65
N ALA A 93 3.78 13.51 -29.44
CA ALA A 93 4.81 13.27 -28.44
C ALA A 93 4.92 14.45 -27.48
N THR A 94 5.28 14.13 -26.23
CA THR A 94 5.58 15.12 -25.19
C THR A 94 6.87 14.69 -24.51
N ARG A 95 7.84 15.60 -24.40
CA ARG A 95 9.08 15.41 -23.65
C ARG A 95 9.25 16.53 -22.65
N ALA A 96 9.50 16.18 -21.40
CA ALA A 96 9.85 17.12 -20.35
C ALA A 96 11.25 16.79 -19.82
N GLU A 97 12.09 17.81 -19.69
CA GLU A 97 13.47 17.68 -19.24
C GLU A 97 13.77 18.72 -18.16
N LEU A 98 14.28 18.25 -17.03
CA LEU A 98 14.69 19.06 -15.89
C LEU A 98 16.21 19.15 -15.84
N VAL A 99 16.72 20.37 -15.73
CA VAL A 99 18.15 20.66 -15.61
C VAL A 99 18.41 21.28 -14.25
N ASP A 100 19.25 20.64 -13.47
CA ASP A 100 19.71 21.13 -12.18
C ASP A 100 20.73 22.27 -12.37
N LYS A 101 20.49 23.41 -11.73
CA LYS A 101 21.36 24.59 -11.72
C LYS A 101 21.64 25.05 -10.29
N CYS A 102 21.52 24.16 -9.32
CA CYS A 102 21.55 24.34 -7.84
C CYS A 102 21.98 25.76 -7.39
N PRO A 103 21.16 26.48 -6.62
CA PRO A 103 19.87 26.09 -6.01
C PRO A 103 18.65 26.24 -6.94
N GLN A 104 18.86 26.62 -8.17
CA GLN A 104 17.84 26.82 -9.20
C GLN A 104 17.69 25.56 -10.07
N SER A 105 16.63 25.53 -10.85
CA SER A 105 16.42 24.52 -11.88
C SER A 105 15.72 25.11 -13.09
N SER A 106 15.77 24.40 -14.23
CA SER A 106 15.00 24.77 -15.41
C SER A 106 14.27 23.54 -15.95
N LEU A 107 13.05 23.76 -16.40
CA LEU A 107 12.20 22.78 -17.07
C LEU A 107 12.06 23.15 -18.55
N SER A 108 12.36 22.23 -19.44
CA SER A 108 12.06 22.32 -20.86
C SER A 108 10.94 21.33 -21.19
N ILE A 109 9.84 21.80 -21.76
CA ILE A 109 8.75 20.94 -22.25
C ILE A 109 8.66 21.11 -23.74
N GLU A 110 8.79 20.02 -24.48
CA GLU A 110 8.56 19.95 -25.92
C GLU A 110 7.29 19.16 -26.19
N ILE A 111 6.41 19.71 -27.03
CA ILE A 111 5.24 19.02 -27.52
C ILE A 111 5.27 19.00 -29.04
N SER A 112 5.04 17.85 -29.64
CA SER A 112 5.03 17.68 -31.07
C SER A 112 3.80 16.91 -31.57
N PHE A 113 3.37 17.22 -32.79
CA PHE A 113 2.29 16.55 -33.50
C PHE A 113 2.71 16.26 -34.92
N VAL A 114 2.39 15.08 -35.40
CA VAL A 114 2.44 14.76 -36.83
C VAL A 114 1.01 14.79 -37.38
N PRO A 115 0.63 15.86 -38.10
CA PRO A 115 -0.72 16.00 -38.67
C PRO A 115 -0.95 15.02 -39.81
N ARG A 116 -2.10 14.35 -39.86
CA ARG A 116 -2.50 13.47 -40.97
C ARG A 116 -3.09 14.26 -42.14
N ASN A 117 -3.68 15.43 -41.87
CA ASN A 117 -4.37 16.26 -42.84
C ASN A 117 -4.34 17.76 -42.42
N LEU A 118 -4.89 18.63 -43.27
CA LEU A 118 -4.94 20.09 -43.02
C LEU A 118 -5.70 20.45 -41.74
N LEU A 119 -6.76 19.71 -41.39
CA LEU A 119 -7.48 19.92 -40.13
C LEU A 119 -6.54 19.65 -38.94
N GLY A 120 -5.80 18.53 -38.98
CA GLY A 120 -4.78 18.22 -38.00
C GLY A 120 -3.71 19.29 -37.85
N TYR A 121 -3.27 19.87 -38.96
CA TYR A 121 -2.31 20.97 -38.96
C TYR A 121 -2.81 22.18 -38.14
N PHE A 122 -4.04 22.64 -38.43
CA PHE A 122 -4.61 23.78 -37.69
C PHE A 122 -4.91 23.45 -36.22
N LEU A 123 -5.40 22.23 -35.96
CA LEU A 123 -5.66 21.76 -34.58
C LEU A 123 -4.37 21.66 -33.78
N ALA A 124 -3.27 21.12 -34.32
CA ALA A 124 -1.98 21.04 -33.64
C ALA A 124 -1.50 22.42 -33.17
N ARG A 125 -1.55 23.43 -34.04
CA ARG A 125 -1.14 24.79 -33.69
C ARG A 125 -2.00 25.38 -32.56
N ARG A 126 -3.31 25.14 -32.58
CA ARG A 126 -4.23 25.61 -31.56
C ARG A 126 -4.00 24.88 -30.22
N LEU A 127 -3.79 23.57 -30.26
CA LEU A 127 -3.52 22.76 -29.06
C LEU A 127 -2.19 23.18 -28.42
N ILE A 128 -1.13 23.36 -29.19
CA ILE A 128 0.17 23.82 -28.71
C ILE A 128 0.05 25.20 -28.04
N ALA A 129 -0.70 26.12 -28.65
CA ALA A 129 -0.89 27.46 -28.07
C ALA A 129 -1.69 27.42 -26.73
N ALA A 130 -2.75 26.61 -26.70
CA ALA A 130 -3.55 26.41 -25.48
C ALA A 130 -2.75 25.74 -24.37
N PHE A 131 -1.94 24.73 -24.70
CA PHE A 131 -1.08 24.00 -23.77
C PHE A 131 -0.10 24.94 -23.07
N ARG A 132 0.57 25.83 -23.79
CA ARG A 132 1.50 26.81 -23.20
C ARG A 132 0.87 27.62 -22.08
N GLY A 133 -0.32 28.17 -22.32
CA GLY A 133 -0.99 29.03 -21.33
C GLY A 133 -1.33 28.28 -20.05
N LYS A 134 -1.83 27.04 -20.19
CA LYS A 134 -2.17 26.20 -19.05
C LYS A 134 -0.95 25.74 -18.27
N VAL A 135 0.11 25.31 -18.97
CA VAL A 135 1.37 24.89 -18.33
C VAL A 135 1.97 26.06 -17.55
N GLN A 136 2.04 27.25 -18.14
CA GLN A 136 2.55 28.45 -17.42
C GLN A 136 1.75 28.72 -16.16
N GLN A 137 0.42 28.72 -16.24
CA GLN A 137 -0.44 28.95 -15.10
C GLN A 137 -0.21 27.93 -13.96
N LEU A 138 -0.12 26.65 -14.30
CA LEU A 138 0.10 25.58 -13.31
C LEU A 138 1.50 25.67 -12.69
N LEU A 139 2.52 26.02 -13.48
CA LEU A 139 3.89 26.18 -12.98
C LEU A 139 4.05 27.44 -12.10
N ASP A 140 3.33 28.53 -12.40
CA ASP A 140 3.28 29.72 -11.54
C ASP A 140 2.66 29.40 -10.18
N ILE A 141 1.61 28.58 -10.15
CA ILE A 141 1.00 28.06 -8.91
C ILE A 141 1.99 27.14 -8.18
N ALA A 142 2.68 26.25 -8.89
CA ALA A 142 3.70 25.37 -8.32
C ALA A 142 4.79 26.15 -7.58
N ASP A 143 5.34 27.18 -8.21
CA ASP A 143 6.38 28.03 -7.62
C ASP A 143 5.91 28.71 -6.33
N GLN A 144 4.64 29.13 -6.27
CA GLN A 144 4.04 29.73 -5.08
C GLN A 144 3.85 28.71 -3.95
N LEU A 145 3.36 27.51 -4.27
CA LEU A 145 3.09 26.47 -3.28
C LEU A 145 4.36 25.87 -2.67
N ILE A 146 5.40 25.69 -3.49
CA ILE A 146 6.71 25.24 -2.99
C ILE A 146 7.27 26.28 -2.02
N LYS A 147 7.18 27.58 -2.33
CA LYS A 147 7.60 28.68 -1.44
C LYS A 147 6.83 28.71 -0.12
N ALA A 148 5.56 28.36 -0.15
CA ALA A 148 4.69 28.33 1.02
C ALA A 148 4.79 27.02 1.82
N GLU A 149 5.68 26.10 1.43
CA GLU A 149 5.79 24.74 2.00
C GLU A 149 4.45 23.97 1.98
N GLN A 150 3.55 24.34 1.06
CA GLN A 150 2.26 23.69 0.90
C GLN A 150 2.39 22.57 -0.17
N PRO A 151 2.13 21.32 0.20
CA PRO A 151 2.49 20.18 -0.67
C PRO A 151 1.52 19.91 -1.82
N ASP A 152 0.44 20.69 -2.03
CA ASP A 152 -0.64 20.28 -2.94
C ASP A 152 -1.02 21.33 -3.99
N LEU A 153 -0.50 21.11 -5.19
CA LEU A 153 -0.72 21.93 -6.38
C LEU A 153 -2.11 21.74 -7.02
N PHE A 154 -2.73 20.60 -6.79
CA PHE A 154 -3.91 20.17 -7.55
C PHE A 154 -5.17 20.14 -6.69
N GLU A 155 -5.36 21.18 -5.85
CA GLU A 155 -6.59 21.33 -5.10
C GLU A 155 -7.75 21.77 -5.98
N THR A 156 -8.92 21.24 -5.68
CA THR A 156 -10.18 21.59 -6.33
C THR A 156 -11.17 22.07 -5.27
N ASP A 157 -12.15 22.87 -5.66
CA ASP A 157 -13.27 23.24 -4.79
C ASP A 157 -14.54 22.53 -5.29
N PHE A 158 -14.63 21.24 -4.95
CA PHE A 158 -15.80 20.43 -5.32
C PHE A 158 -16.98 20.78 -4.42
N GLN A 159 -18.03 21.30 -5.02
CA GLN A 159 -19.25 21.66 -4.30
C GLN A 159 -20.19 20.47 -4.17
N LEU A 160 -20.35 19.99 -2.93
CA LEU A 160 -21.32 18.94 -2.63
C LEU A 160 -22.75 19.41 -2.95
N SER A 161 -23.55 18.53 -3.50
CA SER A 161 -25.00 18.77 -3.69
C SER A 161 -25.70 19.00 -2.34
N PRO A 162 -26.85 19.68 -2.28
CA PRO A 162 -27.57 19.87 -1.03
C PRO A 162 -27.90 18.55 -0.30
N SER A 163 -28.25 17.50 -1.03
CA SER A 163 -28.49 16.17 -0.47
C SER A 163 -27.22 15.52 0.09
N ALA A 164 -26.08 15.66 -0.60
CA ALA A 164 -24.79 15.18 -0.13
C ALA A 164 -24.34 15.94 1.14
N LYS A 165 -24.52 17.26 1.21
CA LYS A 165 -24.22 18.06 2.41
C LYS A 165 -24.99 17.59 3.64
N GLU A 166 -26.30 17.35 3.48
CA GLU A 166 -27.12 16.85 4.59
C GLU A 166 -26.71 15.45 5.03
N ARG A 167 -26.40 14.57 4.07
CA ARG A 167 -25.88 13.23 4.35
C ARG A 167 -24.54 13.27 5.08
N VAL A 168 -23.59 14.05 4.58
CA VAL A 168 -22.25 14.22 5.18
C VAL A 168 -22.37 14.71 6.63
N LYS A 169 -23.27 15.66 6.91
CA LYS A 169 -23.49 16.14 8.27
C LYS A 169 -23.92 15.02 9.24
N LYS A 170 -24.83 14.14 8.81
CA LYS A 170 -25.30 13.00 9.62
C LYS A 170 -24.21 11.96 9.81
N VAL A 171 -23.53 11.61 8.72
CA VAL A 171 -22.44 10.62 8.74
C VAL A 171 -21.27 11.11 9.59
N LYS A 172 -20.86 12.39 9.44
CA LYS A 172 -19.84 12.98 10.30
C LYS A 172 -20.20 12.85 11.77
N GLN A 173 -21.43 13.22 12.14
CA GLN A 173 -21.87 13.12 13.53
C GLN A 173 -21.83 11.67 14.04
N ALA A 174 -22.21 10.69 13.21
CA ALA A 174 -22.15 9.27 13.57
C ALA A 174 -20.70 8.81 13.79
N ILE A 175 -19.77 9.17 12.89
CA ILE A 175 -18.35 8.83 13.02
C ILE A 175 -17.75 9.45 14.28
N ASP A 176 -17.99 10.76 14.51
CA ASP A 176 -17.42 11.51 15.63
C ASP A 176 -17.93 11.03 17.01
N GLN A 177 -19.03 10.27 17.06
CA GLN A 177 -19.55 9.63 18.28
C GLN A 177 -18.88 8.29 18.60
N THR A 178 -18.08 7.75 17.69
CA THR A 178 -17.35 6.48 17.87
C THR A 178 -15.91 6.72 18.31
N GLU A 179 -15.28 5.70 18.91
CA GLU A 179 -13.85 5.73 19.22
C GLU A 179 -12.97 5.76 17.96
N TYR A 180 -13.48 5.29 16.82
CA TYR A 180 -12.75 5.15 15.57
C TYR A 180 -12.68 6.43 14.72
N GLY A 181 -13.34 7.51 15.11
CA GLY A 181 -13.28 8.81 14.41
C GLY A 181 -11.98 9.58 14.66
N HIS A 182 -11.36 9.42 15.84
CA HIS A 182 -10.10 10.03 16.28
C HIS A 182 -10.01 11.55 16.07
N GLY A 183 -11.14 12.24 15.84
CA GLY A 183 -11.16 13.68 15.50
C GLY A 183 -10.62 14.00 14.11
N LEU A 184 -10.50 13.02 13.24
CA LEU A 184 -9.92 13.17 11.90
C LEU A 184 -10.97 13.30 10.79
N THR A 185 -12.25 13.25 11.10
CA THR A 185 -13.35 13.25 10.11
C THR A 185 -13.34 14.50 9.24
N ASP A 186 -13.02 15.68 9.80
CA ASP A 186 -12.93 16.91 9.02
C ASP A 186 -11.78 16.86 8.00
N LYS A 187 -10.61 16.34 8.37
CA LYS A 187 -9.49 16.16 7.43
C LYS A 187 -9.86 15.24 6.28
N LEU A 188 -10.62 14.18 6.55
CA LEU A 188 -11.10 13.26 5.50
C LEU A 188 -12.09 13.96 4.58
N LEU A 189 -13.01 14.75 5.11
CA LEU A 189 -13.98 15.51 4.32
C LEU A 189 -13.31 16.60 3.47
N GLU A 190 -12.34 17.32 4.03
CA GLU A 190 -11.50 18.25 3.28
C GLU A 190 -10.76 17.54 2.13
N TYR A 191 -10.23 16.35 2.38
CA TYR A 191 -9.60 15.55 1.34
C TYR A 191 -10.59 15.16 0.24
N ILE A 192 -11.78 14.66 0.60
CA ILE A 192 -12.80 14.26 -0.36
C ILE A 192 -13.27 15.45 -1.22
N THR A 193 -13.41 16.64 -0.65
CA THR A 193 -13.91 17.83 -1.37
C THR A 193 -12.82 18.64 -2.05
N GLY A 194 -11.61 18.61 -1.52
CA GLY A 194 -10.49 19.43 -1.98
C GLY A 194 -9.59 18.76 -3.01
N LYS A 195 -9.69 17.45 -3.25
CA LYS A 195 -8.79 16.74 -4.17
C LYS A 195 -9.41 16.44 -5.52
N GLN A 196 -8.54 16.23 -6.53
CA GLN A 196 -8.96 15.79 -7.85
C GLN A 196 -9.51 14.37 -7.81
N GLU A 197 -10.29 13.97 -8.82
CA GLU A 197 -10.88 12.64 -8.86
C GLU A 197 -9.85 11.53 -8.94
N VAL A 198 -8.70 11.78 -9.58
CA VAL A 198 -7.60 10.83 -9.66
C VAL A 198 -7.05 10.44 -8.27
N ASP A 199 -7.06 11.36 -7.31
CA ASP A 199 -6.67 11.11 -5.92
C ASP A 199 -7.67 10.25 -5.17
N LEU A 200 -8.92 10.32 -5.59
CA LEU A 200 -10.05 9.68 -4.92
C LEU A 200 -10.37 8.28 -5.46
N TRP A 201 -9.79 7.87 -6.60
CA TRP A 201 -10.00 6.53 -7.16
C TRP A 201 -9.52 5.40 -6.27
N THR A 202 -8.40 5.66 -5.58
CA THR A 202 -7.77 4.69 -4.70
C THR A 202 -7.14 5.43 -3.53
N MET A 203 -7.97 5.74 -2.54
CA MET A 203 -7.52 6.38 -1.31
C MET A 203 -6.84 5.34 -0.42
N ARG A 204 -5.62 5.64 0.02
CA ARG A 204 -4.79 4.78 0.86
C ARG A 204 -4.66 5.40 2.25
N PRO A 205 -5.23 4.80 3.29
CA PRO A 205 -5.18 5.37 4.64
C PRO A 205 -3.75 5.52 5.18
N LEU A 206 -2.82 4.63 4.81
CA LEU A 206 -1.42 4.72 5.25
C LEU A 206 -0.69 5.92 4.64
N ALA A 207 -0.88 6.19 3.35
CA ALA A 207 -0.33 7.37 2.71
C ALA A 207 -0.90 8.67 3.32
N LEU A 208 -2.20 8.68 3.65
CA LEU A 208 -2.85 9.81 4.29
C LEU A 208 -2.45 9.98 5.75
N ALA A 209 -2.21 8.89 6.49
CA ALA A 209 -1.67 8.95 7.84
C ALA A 209 -0.31 9.66 7.87
N HIS A 210 0.59 9.27 6.97
CA HIS A 210 1.90 9.91 6.81
C HIS A 210 1.76 11.40 6.47
N ARG A 211 0.89 11.75 5.52
CA ARG A 211 0.61 13.13 5.12
C ARG A 211 0.00 13.97 6.25
N TRP A 212 -0.93 13.40 7.01
CA TRP A 212 -1.58 14.07 8.14
C TRP A 212 -0.75 14.08 9.42
N GLN A 213 0.40 13.38 9.42
CA GLN A 213 1.28 13.20 10.58
C GLN A 213 0.51 12.61 11.79
N VAL A 214 -0.25 11.56 11.53
CA VAL A 214 -1.01 10.84 12.55
C VAL A 214 -0.62 9.36 12.57
N GLU A 215 -0.91 8.69 13.67
CA GLU A 215 -0.71 7.26 13.78
C GLU A 215 -1.43 6.50 12.65
N PRO A 216 -0.76 5.59 11.94
CA PRO A 216 -1.34 4.82 10.84
C PRO A 216 -2.64 4.12 11.23
N ARG A 217 -2.73 3.59 12.44
CA ARG A 217 -3.92 2.94 12.98
C ARG A 217 -5.13 3.87 12.96
N PHE A 218 -4.98 5.12 13.41
CA PHE A 218 -6.09 6.08 13.47
C PHE A 218 -6.69 6.38 12.09
N ALA A 219 -5.84 6.50 11.08
CA ALA A 219 -6.33 6.70 9.72
C ALA A 219 -7.06 5.44 9.20
N ILE A 220 -6.54 4.23 9.46
CA ILE A 220 -7.20 2.99 9.03
C ILE A 220 -8.56 2.86 9.72
N GLU A 221 -8.64 3.05 11.02
CA GLU A 221 -9.88 2.95 11.82
C GLU A 221 -10.93 3.97 11.36
N LEU A 222 -10.51 5.22 11.09
CA LEU A 222 -11.38 6.25 10.50
C LEU A 222 -11.96 5.80 9.16
N PHE A 223 -11.12 5.23 8.28
CA PHE A 223 -11.56 4.79 6.96
C PHE A 223 -12.54 3.62 7.05
N LEU A 224 -12.26 2.66 7.91
CA LEU A 224 -13.17 1.53 8.17
C LEU A 224 -14.52 2.02 8.71
N GLN A 225 -14.51 2.90 9.71
CA GLN A 225 -15.75 3.50 10.24
C GLN A 225 -16.48 4.33 9.18
N SER A 226 -15.75 5.04 8.33
CA SER A 226 -16.33 5.83 7.23
C SER A 226 -17.03 4.96 6.18
N VAL A 227 -16.54 3.75 5.93
CA VAL A 227 -17.25 2.77 5.09
C VAL A 227 -18.52 2.29 5.78
N ARG A 228 -18.46 1.97 7.07
CA ARG A 228 -19.61 1.51 7.84
C ARG A 228 -20.75 2.52 7.86
N GLU A 229 -20.41 3.80 7.96
CA GLU A 229 -21.39 4.91 7.95
C GLU A 229 -21.78 5.37 6.53
N GLY A 230 -21.14 4.84 5.48
CA GLY A 230 -21.44 5.14 4.09
C GLY A 230 -20.90 6.48 3.58
N LEU A 231 -19.84 7.00 4.17
CA LEU A 231 -19.05 8.10 3.65
C LEU A 231 -18.12 7.63 2.52
N LEU A 232 -17.51 6.45 2.70
CA LEU A 232 -16.64 5.78 1.76
C LEU A 232 -17.23 4.45 1.31
N GLU A 233 -16.67 3.93 0.22
CA GLU A 233 -16.79 2.53 -0.22
C GLU A 233 -15.40 1.90 -0.14
N SER A 234 -15.34 0.62 0.18
CA SER A 234 -14.10 -0.16 0.18
C SER A 234 -14.15 -1.25 -0.88
N ARG A 235 -12.97 -1.63 -1.37
CA ARG A 235 -12.83 -2.77 -2.29
C ARG A 235 -11.50 -3.48 -2.06
N TRP A 236 -11.49 -4.75 -2.34
CA TRP A 236 -10.30 -5.58 -2.36
C TRP A 236 -9.69 -5.58 -3.76
N ASP A 237 -8.44 -5.17 -3.85
CA ASP A 237 -7.66 -5.14 -5.09
C ASP A 237 -6.57 -6.22 -5.04
N VAL A 238 -6.51 -7.10 -6.06
CA VAL A 238 -5.39 -8.04 -6.22
C VAL A 238 -4.37 -7.41 -7.14
N LEU A 239 -3.24 -6.99 -6.58
CA LEU A 239 -2.18 -6.29 -7.28
C LEU A 239 -1.22 -7.27 -7.95
N CYS A 240 -0.83 -6.97 -9.18
CA CYS A 240 0.23 -7.73 -9.85
C CYS A 240 1.57 -7.53 -9.10
N PRO A 241 2.30 -8.59 -8.74
CA PRO A 241 3.57 -8.46 -8.02
C PRO A 241 4.68 -7.80 -8.85
N ARG A 242 4.52 -7.70 -10.17
CA ARG A 242 5.46 -6.99 -11.06
C ARG A 242 5.10 -5.53 -11.25
N CYS A 243 3.96 -5.23 -11.88
CA CYS A 243 3.58 -3.83 -12.20
C CYS A 243 2.77 -3.16 -11.10
N ARG A 244 2.37 -3.85 -10.06
CA ARG A 244 1.60 -3.37 -8.90
C ARG A 244 0.25 -2.72 -9.25
N VAL A 245 -0.22 -2.94 -10.47
CA VAL A 245 -1.55 -2.50 -10.91
C VAL A 245 -2.58 -3.55 -10.49
N SER A 246 -3.74 -3.10 -10.04
CA SER A 246 -4.87 -3.98 -9.70
C SER A 246 -5.34 -4.75 -10.94
N LYS A 247 -5.48 -6.08 -10.80
CA LYS A 247 -5.89 -6.99 -11.88
C LYS A 247 -7.20 -7.71 -11.58
N ALA A 248 -7.61 -7.75 -10.34
CA ALA A 248 -8.94 -8.19 -9.92
C ALA A 248 -9.43 -7.30 -8.79
N LYS A 249 -10.74 -7.05 -8.76
CA LYS A 249 -11.41 -6.19 -7.78
C LYS A 249 -12.67 -6.87 -7.29
N THR A 250 -12.89 -6.88 -5.98
CA THR A 250 -14.11 -7.40 -5.37
C THR A 250 -14.50 -6.57 -4.15
N ASP A 251 -15.77 -6.57 -3.80
CA ASP A 251 -16.27 -5.88 -2.60
C ASP A 251 -16.16 -6.76 -1.35
N ASN A 252 -16.00 -8.07 -1.53
CA ASN A 252 -15.89 -9.03 -0.44
C ASN A 252 -14.61 -9.86 -0.54
N ILE A 253 -13.89 -9.99 0.58
CA ILE A 253 -12.64 -10.76 0.68
C ILE A 253 -12.83 -12.23 0.29
N GLY A 254 -14.00 -12.80 0.54
CA GLY A 254 -14.36 -14.18 0.16
C GLY A 254 -14.55 -14.37 -1.35
N GLU A 255 -14.64 -13.30 -2.13
CA GLU A 255 -14.79 -13.35 -3.59
C GLU A 255 -13.46 -13.21 -4.34
N LEU A 256 -12.36 -13.05 -3.62
CA LEU A 256 -11.04 -12.94 -4.22
C LEU A 256 -10.70 -14.17 -5.05
N PRO A 257 -10.23 -13.99 -6.30
CA PRO A 257 -9.76 -15.11 -7.12
C PRO A 257 -8.44 -15.64 -6.55
N GLY A 258 -8.31 -16.97 -6.38
CA GLY A 258 -7.08 -17.60 -5.92
C GLY A 258 -5.91 -17.43 -6.90
N LYS A 259 -6.21 -17.39 -8.22
CA LYS A 259 -5.23 -17.16 -9.29
C LYS A 259 -5.68 -16.01 -10.18
N VAL A 260 -4.74 -15.17 -10.57
CA VAL A 260 -4.96 -13.98 -11.39
C VAL A 260 -3.91 -13.92 -12.49
N HIS A 261 -4.33 -13.54 -13.69
CA HIS A 261 -3.43 -13.26 -14.80
C HIS A 261 -3.21 -11.76 -14.95
N CYS A 262 -1.95 -11.34 -15.05
CA CYS A 262 -1.60 -9.97 -15.44
C CYS A 262 -1.28 -9.91 -16.93
N HIS A 263 -2.19 -9.37 -17.73
CA HIS A 263 -1.96 -9.21 -19.17
C HIS A 263 -0.73 -8.32 -19.46
N ALA A 264 -0.55 -7.21 -18.75
CA ALA A 264 0.59 -6.29 -18.95
C ALA A 264 1.96 -6.89 -18.63
N CYS A 265 2.05 -7.88 -17.76
CA CYS A 265 3.31 -8.55 -17.41
C CYS A 265 3.39 -9.97 -17.95
N ASN A 266 2.30 -10.47 -18.54
CA ASN A 266 2.13 -11.83 -19.03
C ASN A 266 2.57 -12.89 -18.00
N ILE A 267 2.09 -12.75 -16.75
CA ILE A 267 2.36 -13.67 -15.66
C ILE A 267 1.08 -14.11 -14.97
N ASP A 268 1.03 -15.37 -14.58
CA ASP A 268 0.04 -15.89 -13.63
C ASP A 268 0.60 -15.76 -12.21
N PHE A 269 -0.23 -15.37 -11.25
CA PHE A 269 0.15 -15.26 -9.86
C PHE A 269 -1.03 -15.52 -8.93
N GLU A 270 -0.72 -15.83 -7.68
CA GLU A 270 -1.71 -16.11 -6.65
C GLU A 270 -1.97 -14.87 -5.78
N ALA A 271 -3.21 -14.76 -5.29
CA ALA A 271 -3.53 -13.79 -4.27
C ALA A 271 -2.78 -14.12 -2.97
N ASN A 272 -2.04 -13.14 -2.46
CA ASN A 272 -1.25 -13.27 -1.23
C ASN A 272 -1.57 -12.10 -0.29
N PHE A 273 -2.19 -12.38 0.85
CA PHE A 273 -2.68 -11.38 1.78
C PHE A 273 -1.60 -10.47 2.35
N ALA A 274 -0.39 -10.98 2.50
CA ALA A 274 0.73 -10.20 3.02
C ALA A 274 1.39 -9.27 1.99
N ARG A 275 1.13 -9.49 0.67
CA ARG A 275 1.93 -8.85 -0.37
C ARG A 275 1.16 -8.13 -1.45
N ASN A 276 0.08 -8.73 -1.97
CA ASN A 276 -0.56 -8.24 -3.17
C ASN A 276 -2.09 -8.18 -3.12
N VAL A 277 -2.68 -8.35 -1.94
CA VAL A 277 -4.10 -8.06 -1.71
C VAL A 277 -4.19 -6.79 -0.88
N GLU A 278 -4.74 -5.74 -1.47
CA GLU A 278 -4.90 -4.40 -0.87
C GLU A 278 -6.37 -4.12 -0.57
N LEU A 279 -6.65 -3.55 0.59
CA LEU A 279 -7.93 -2.88 0.86
C LEU A 279 -7.79 -1.40 0.50
N SER A 280 -8.51 -0.98 -0.53
CA SER A 280 -8.53 0.40 -1.01
C SER A 280 -9.90 1.03 -0.84
N PHE A 281 -9.96 2.36 -0.86
CA PHE A 281 -11.16 3.13 -0.56
C PHE A 281 -11.42 4.19 -1.64
N SER A 282 -12.69 4.56 -1.78
CA SER A 282 -13.13 5.69 -2.60
C SER A 282 -14.34 6.37 -1.94
N PRO A 283 -14.67 7.63 -2.25
CA PRO A 283 -15.88 8.27 -1.75
C PRO A 283 -17.12 7.50 -2.20
N SER A 284 -18.10 7.39 -1.31
CA SER A 284 -19.42 6.87 -1.72
C SER A 284 -20.01 7.75 -2.83
N PRO A 285 -20.57 7.18 -3.91
CA PRO A 285 -21.22 7.94 -4.98
C PRO A 285 -22.33 8.88 -4.50
N SER A 286 -22.94 8.55 -3.36
CA SER A 286 -23.95 9.39 -2.71
C SER A 286 -23.39 10.68 -2.08
N VAL A 287 -22.08 10.75 -1.88
CA VAL A 287 -21.33 11.90 -1.38
C VAL A 287 -20.63 12.61 -2.53
N ARG A 288 -19.78 11.92 -3.24
CA ARG A 288 -19.09 12.41 -4.43
C ARG A 288 -18.87 11.26 -5.41
N ALA A 289 -19.59 11.27 -6.52
CA ALA A 289 -19.33 10.33 -7.61
C ALA A 289 -17.94 10.62 -8.21
N VAL A 290 -17.14 9.57 -8.37
CA VAL A 290 -15.80 9.63 -8.93
C VAL A 290 -15.77 8.73 -10.14
N GLU A 291 -15.50 9.30 -11.32
CA GLU A 291 -15.44 8.53 -12.56
C GLU A 291 -14.01 7.99 -12.76
N TYR A 292 -13.91 6.69 -13.00
CA TYR A 292 -12.64 6.05 -13.32
C TYR A 292 -12.27 6.24 -14.79
N GLY A 293 -11.02 6.60 -15.07
CA GLY A 293 -10.47 6.73 -16.41
C GLY A 293 -9.06 7.30 -16.39
N TYR A 294 -8.33 7.18 -17.47
CA TYR A 294 -6.94 7.61 -17.54
C TYR A 294 -6.82 8.98 -18.20
N TYR A 295 -5.87 9.80 -17.70
CA TYR A 295 -5.37 10.98 -18.40
C TYR A 295 -4.02 10.71 -19.03
N CYS A 296 -3.19 9.93 -18.33
CA CYS A 296 -1.90 9.44 -18.77
C CYS A 296 -1.60 8.12 -18.06
N ARG A 297 -1.57 7.01 -18.79
CA ARG A 297 -1.34 5.70 -18.20
C ARG A 297 0.13 5.31 -18.18
N SER A 298 0.89 5.73 -19.16
CA SER A 298 2.30 5.34 -19.36
C SER A 298 3.29 6.27 -18.67
N GLY A 299 2.85 7.40 -18.10
CA GLY A 299 3.73 8.38 -17.48
C GLY A 299 4.23 8.01 -16.09
N PRO A 300 5.30 8.67 -15.60
CA PRO A 300 5.94 8.35 -14.31
C PRO A 300 5.00 8.51 -13.10
N GLY A 301 4.07 9.46 -13.14
CA GLY A 301 3.11 9.68 -12.04
C GLY A 301 2.14 8.53 -11.82
N PHE A 302 1.92 7.67 -12.81
CA PHE A 302 1.07 6.50 -12.68
C PHE A 302 1.75 5.34 -11.93
N THR A 303 3.09 5.29 -11.97
CA THR A 303 3.91 4.23 -11.35
C THR A 303 5.05 4.83 -10.53
N PRO A 304 4.78 5.52 -9.41
CA PRO A 304 5.77 6.29 -8.64
C PRO A 304 6.90 5.44 -8.05
N HIS A 305 6.70 4.13 -7.95
CA HIS A 305 7.74 3.19 -7.53
C HIS A 305 8.78 2.91 -8.61
N ILE A 306 8.51 3.25 -9.88
CA ILE A 306 9.47 3.11 -10.97
C ILE A 306 10.35 4.36 -10.98
N LYS A 307 11.66 4.16 -10.83
CA LYS A 307 12.69 5.21 -10.79
C LYS A 307 13.31 5.49 -12.17
N GLY A 308 13.22 4.52 -13.06
CA GLY A 308 13.63 4.65 -14.45
C GLY A 308 12.97 3.62 -15.34
N GLN A 309 12.59 4.04 -16.53
CA GLN A 309 12.09 3.17 -17.59
C GLN A 309 12.67 3.62 -18.92
N CYS A 310 13.29 2.69 -19.62
CA CYS A 310 14.01 3.01 -20.83
C CYS A 310 13.88 1.88 -21.86
N THR A 311 13.44 2.24 -23.06
CA THR A 311 13.37 1.33 -24.20
C THR A 311 14.66 1.43 -25.01
N LEU A 312 15.29 0.28 -25.26
CA LEU A 312 16.56 0.13 -25.98
C LEU A 312 16.37 -0.72 -27.23
N ASP A 313 16.93 -0.26 -28.35
CA ASP A 313 16.98 -1.02 -29.59
C ASP A 313 17.99 -2.19 -29.51
N PRO A 314 17.91 -3.17 -30.41
CA PRO A 314 18.91 -4.24 -30.51
C PRO A 314 20.33 -3.71 -30.64
N GLY A 315 21.24 -4.13 -29.75
CA GLY A 315 22.64 -3.69 -29.72
C GLY A 315 22.86 -2.28 -29.13
N GLU A 316 21.81 -1.62 -28.65
CA GLU A 316 21.95 -0.31 -28.03
C GLU A 316 22.53 -0.41 -26.62
N SER A 317 23.40 0.56 -26.29
CA SER A 317 23.91 0.79 -24.95
C SER A 317 23.57 2.20 -24.52
N ARG A 318 23.11 2.36 -23.28
CA ARG A 318 22.71 3.65 -22.73
C ARG A 318 23.15 3.79 -21.28
N ALA A 319 23.81 4.90 -20.98
CA ALA A 319 24.10 5.31 -19.62
C ALA A 319 22.89 6.11 -19.06
N LEU A 320 22.44 5.72 -17.89
CA LEU A 320 21.33 6.38 -17.20
C LEU A 320 21.86 7.01 -15.92
N PRO A 321 21.98 8.34 -15.84
CA PRO A 321 22.28 9.03 -14.59
C PRO A 321 21.10 8.81 -13.64
N ALA A 322 21.27 7.93 -12.66
CA ALA A 322 20.21 7.58 -11.73
C ALA A 322 20.46 8.21 -10.36
N ARG A 323 19.50 9.00 -9.87
CA ARG A 323 19.51 9.54 -8.52
C ARG A 323 18.72 8.60 -7.61
N LEU A 324 19.32 7.45 -7.26
CA LEU A 324 18.72 6.49 -6.37
C LEU A 324 19.07 6.81 -4.91
N SER A 325 18.06 6.80 -4.02
CA SER A 325 18.30 6.82 -2.57
C SER A 325 18.82 5.46 -2.10
N PRO A 326 19.55 5.38 -0.96
CA PRO A 326 19.92 4.09 -0.40
C PRO A 326 18.68 3.21 -0.17
N GLY A 327 18.73 1.96 -0.64
CA GLY A 327 17.58 1.07 -0.56
C GLY A 327 17.69 -0.18 -1.43
N GLU A 328 16.65 -0.98 -1.42
CA GLU A 328 16.54 -2.19 -2.23
C GLU A 328 15.76 -1.91 -3.52
N TYR A 329 16.35 -2.27 -4.65
CA TYR A 329 15.81 -2.05 -5.99
C TYR A 329 15.66 -3.35 -6.76
N ARG A 330 14.74 -3.34 -7.72
CA ARG A 330 14.55 -4.40 -8.70
C ARG A 330 14.74 -3.85 -10.10
N ILE A 331 15.54 -4.55 -10.92
CA ILE A 331 15.62 -4.31 -12.36
C ILE A 331 14.95 -5.48 -13.08
N ARG A 332 14.11 -5.17 -14.05
CA ARG A 332 13.43 -6.14 -14.90
C ARG A 332 13.16 -5.58 -16.31
N THR A 333 12.79 -6.44 -17.23
CA THR A 333 12.16 -6.00 -18.48
C THR A 333 10.66 -5.77 -18.28
N LEU A 334 10.07 -4.87 -19.06
CA LEU A 334 8.61 -4.66 -19.07
C LEU A 334 7.91 -5.93 -19.57
N GLU A 335 8.49 -6.57 -20.58
CA GLU A 335 8.08 -7.88 -21.08
C GLU A 335 8.37 -8.97 -20.04
N ALA A 336 7.72 -10.13 -20.18
CA ALA A 336 8.01 -11.30 -19.35
C ALA A 336 9.48 -11.73 -19.50
N GLY A 337 10.16 -11.97 -18.40
CA GLY A 337 11.59 -12.33 -18.37
C GLY A 337 12.15 -12.30 -16.95
N ASP A 338 13.47 -12.33 -16.86
CA ASP A 338 14.20 -12.30 -15.60
C ASP A 338 14.09 -10.98 -14.87
N GLU A 339 14.39 -11.02 -13.59
CA GLU A 339 14.54 -9.85 -12.72
C GLU A 339 15.81 -9.96 -11.88
N LEU A 340 16.42 -8.83 -11.57
CA LEU A 340 17.57 -8.72 -10.68
C LEU A 340 17.20 -7.82 -9.50
N ILE A 341 17.57 -8.25 -8.30
CA ILE A 341 17.43 -7.46 -7.09
C ILE A 341 18.83 -7.03 -6.66
N PHE A 342 18.99 -5.75 -6.33
CA PHE A 342 20.24 -5.20 -5.81
C PHE A 342 19.96 -4.18 -4.71
N THR A 343 20.92 -4.03 -3.80
CA THR A 343 20.91 -3.00 -2.78
C THR A 343 21.83 -1.86 -3.22
N HIS A 344 21.30 -0.63 -3.19
CA HIS A 344 22.08 0.58 -3.42
C HIS A 344 22.46 1.20 -2.08
N ASP A 345 23.76 1.42 -1.87
CA ASP A 345 24.37 1.99 -0.66
C ASP A 345 25.05 3.36 -0.87
N ALA A 346 24.71 4.05 -1.95
CA ALA A 346 25.20 5.36 -2.38
C ALA A 346 26.56 5.40 -3.11
N ASN A 347 27.27 4.29 -3.32
CA ASN A 347 28.61 4.35 -3.87
C ASN A 347 28.79 3.76 -5.27
N LEU A 348 28.01 2.75 -5.67
CA LEU A 348 28.22 2.07 -6.94
C LEU A 348 26.87 1.69 -7.57
N LEU A 349 26.68 2.04 -8.84
CA LEU A 349 25.52 1.64 -9.63
C LEU A 349 25.90 0.48 -10.58
N PRO A 350 24.97 -0.45 -10.85
CA PRO A 350 25.30 -1.64 -11.62
C PRO A 350 25.36 -1.37 -13.13
N GLU A 351 26.22 -2.14 -13.81
CA GLU A 351 26.12 -2.40 -15.24
C GLU A 351 25.18 -3.57 -15.49
N ILE A 352 24.20 -3.40 -16.37
CA ILE A 352 23.16 -4.38 -16.67
C ILE A 352 23.26 -4.81 -18.12
N ASN A 353 23.48 -6.09 -18.34
CA ASN A 353 23.54 -6.72 -19.64
C ASN A 353 22.28 -7.56 -19.88
N LEU A 354 21.52 -7.27 -20.90
CA LEU A 354 20.39 -8.07 -21.35
C LEU A 354 20.83 -8.97 -22.51
N LEU A 355 20.91 -10.27 -22.25
CA LEU A 355 21.33 -11.31 -23.19
C LEU A 355 20.21 -12.34 -23.35
N GLN A 356 19.64 -12.48 -24.55
CA GLN A 356 18.62 -13.50 -24.87
C GLN A 356 17.46 -13.55 -23.84
N GLY A 357 17.02 -12.39 -23.35
CA GLY A 357 15.94 -12.27 -22.35
C GLY A 357 16.37 -12.47 -20.89
N GLN A 358 17.65 -12.73 -20.63
CA GLN A 358 18.22 -12.82 -19.29
C GLN A 358 18.95 -11.54 -18.90
N LEU A 359 18.67 -11.06 -17.70
CA LEU A 359 19.37 -9.92 -17.10
C LEU A 359 20.59 -10.41 -16.32
N LYS A 360 21.76 -9.83 -16.59
CA LYS A 360 22.99 -10.14 -15.88
C LYS A 360 23.66 -8.87 -15.39
N LEU A 361 24.15 -8.90 -14.15
CA LEU A 361 25.05 -7.88 -13.65
C LEU A 361 26.40 -8.03 -14.35
N GLY A 362 26.88 -6.97 -15.01
CA GLY A 362 28.19 -6.93 -15.65
C GLY A 362 29.28 -6.52 -14.68
N GLY A 363 29.13 -5.40 -14.03
CA GLY A 363 30.08 -4.80 -13.11
C GLY A 363 29.45 -3.63 -12.37
N ASN A 364 30.29 -2.82 -11.76
CA ASN A 364 29.87 -1.56 -11.14
C ASN A 364 30.35 -0.39 -12.02
N SER A 365 29.45 0.53 -12.32
CA SER A 365 29.79 1.77 -13.00
C SER A 365 30.42 2.76 -12.01
N PRO A 366 31.61 3.28 -12.29
CA PRO A 366 32.29 4.24 -11.40
C PRO A 366 31.71 5.66 -11.48
N ASP A 367 30.90 5.96 -12.50
CA ASP A 367 30.50 7.33 -12.84
C ASP A 367 29.14 7.74 -12.24
N GLY A 368 28.57 6.93 -11.33
CA GLY A 368 27.25 7.22 -10.76
C GLY A 368 26.09 7.05 -11.76
N GLU A 369 26.28 6.23 -12.79
CA GLU A 369 25.31 5.92 -13.83
C GLU A 369 25.01 4.43 -13.89
N ILE A 370 23.76 4.07 -14.19
CA ILE A 370 23.39 2.70 -14.53
C ILE A 370 23.67 2.50 -16.01
N LEU A 371 24.56 1.58 -16.33
CA LEU A 371 24.84 1.22 -17.72
C LEU A 371 23.91 0.09 -18.16
N LEU A 372 23.14 0.33 -19.21
CA LEU A 372 22.23 -0.64 -19.80
C LEU A 372 22.70 -1.06 -21.18
N HIS A 373 22.75 -2.38 -21.43
CA HIS A 373 23.13 -2.94 -22.71
C HIS A 373 22.07 -3.94 -23.20
N ASN A 374 21.41 -3.63 -24.31
CA ASN A 374 20.48 -4.56 -24.94
C ASN A 374 21.22 -5.41 -26.00
N ASN A 375 21.81 -6.51 -25.59
CA ASN A 375 22.45 -7.48 -26.48
C ASN A 375 21.48 -8.55 -27.02
N SER A 376 20.16 -8.31 -26.90
CA SER A 376 19.13 -9.15 -27.50
C SER A 376 18.81 -8.75 -28.95
N PRO A 377 18.23 -9.63 -29.77
CA PRO A 377 17.90 -9.31 -31.16
C PRO A 377 16.63 -8.47 -31.33
N VAL A 378 15.97 -8.09 -30.25
CA VAL A 378 14.69 -7.34 -30.25
C VAL A 378 14.76 -6.14 -29.32
N GLN A 379 13.92 -5.15 -29.58
CA GLN A 379 13.74 -3.99 -28.70
C GLN A 379 13.22 -4.45 -27.33
N ARG A 380 13.74 -3.87 -26.24
CA ARG A 380 13.37 -4.18 -24.86
C ARG A 380 13.23 -2.93 -24.02
N THR A 381 12.23 -2.92 -23.15
CA THR A 381 12.05 -1.86 -22.15
C THR A 381 12.55 -2.34 -20.79
N ILE A 382 13.60 -1.71 -20.26
CA ILE A 382 14.16 -1.99 -18.95
C ILE A 382 13.51 -1.05 -17.93
N VAL A 383 13.16 -1.60 -16.78
CA VAL A 383 12.46 -0.91 -15.67
C VAL A 383 13.28 -1.06 -14.40
N ILE A 384 13.53 0.06 -13.71
CA ILE A 384 14.19 0.13 -12.40
C ILE A 384 13.14 0.53 -11.37
N GLU A 385 12.92 -0.31 -10.37
CA GLU A 385 11.85 -0.16 -9.38
C GLU A 385 12.38 -0.09 -7.96
N ASP A 386 11.85 0.84 -7.19
CA ASP A 386 11.98 0.89 -5.74
C ASP A 386 11.08 -0.18 -5.09
N ARG A 387 11.61 -0.94 -4.15
CA ARG A 387 10.85 -1.98 -3.44
C ARG A 387 10.18 -1.51 -2.15
N SER A 388 10.48 -0.31 -1.67
CA SER A 388 9.92 0.25 -0.43
C SER A 388 8.45 0.66 -0.53
N TRP A 389 7.93 0.85 -1.74
CA TRP A 389 6.56 1.34 -2.01
C TRP A 389 5.44 0.55 -1.32
N LEU A 390 5.66 -0.71 -0.96
CA LEU A 390 4.67 -1.54 -0.25
C LEU A 390 4.27 -0.99 1.13
N SER A 391 5.06 -0.09 1.71
CA SER A 391 4.78 0.53 3.01
C SER A 391 3.47 1.34 3.05
N GLU A 392 2.97 1.84 1.92
CA GLU A 392 1.72 2.61 1.83
C GLU A 392 0.48 1.75 1.52
N VAL A 393 0.68 0.48 1.19
CA VAL A 393 -0.39 -0.45 0.84
C VAL A 393 -1.01 -1.04 2.10
N LEU A 394 -2.32 -0.87 2.30
CA LEU A 394 -3.03 -1.55 3.38
C LEU A 394 -3.32 -2.99 2.96
N THR A 395 -2.42 -3.90 3.31
CA THR A 395 -2.55 -5.32 2.94
C THR A 395 -3.69 -6.00 3.68
N ALA A 396 -4.26 -7.03 3.06
CA ALA A 396 -5.30 -7.84 3.68
C ALA A 396 -4.83 -8.48 5.01
N GLU A 397 -3.57 -8.92 5.07
CA GLU A 397 -2.97 -9.43 6.30
C GLU A 397 -3.03 -8.38 7.43
N ARG A 398 -2.64 -7.13 7.14
CA ARG A 398 -2.64 -6.06 8.14
C ARG A 398 -4.04 -5.72 8.64
N VAL A 399 -4.98 -5.51 7.72
CA VAL A 399 -6.32 -5.05 8.12
C VAL A 399 -7.12 -6.16 8.82
N THR A 400 -7.01 -7.42 8.41
CA THR A 400 -7.73 -8.53 9.04
C THR A 400 -7.23 -8.88 10.44
N THR A 401 -6.04 -8.39 10.82
CA THR A 401 -5.50 -8.47 12.18
C THR A 401 -5.86 -7.27 13.06
N MET A 402 -6.62 -6.29 12.54
CA MET A 402 -7.08 -5.15 13.34
C MET A 402 -8.44 -5.44 13.98
N GLN A 403 -8.59 -5.05 15.27
CA GLN A 403 -9.85 -5.22 16.00
C GLN A 403 -10.99 -4.46 15.32
N ALA A 404 -10.76 -3.23 14.89
CA ALA A 404 -11.76 -2.40 14.21
C ALA A 404 -12.35 -3.09 12.95
N PHE A 405 -11.52 -3.80 12.16
CA PHE A 405 -12.02 -4.52 10.99
C PHE A 405 -12.95 -5.66 11.40
N ARG A 406 -12.60 -6.41 12.44
CA ARG A 406 -13.43 -7.53 12.93
C ARG A 406 -14.74 -7.06 13.55
N ASP A 407 -14.73 -5.91 14.22
CA ASP A 407 -15.93 -5.33 14.85
C ASP A 407 -16.89 -4.75 13.80
N LEU A 408 -16.35 -4.09 12.79
CA LEU A 408 -17.14 -3.36 11.78
C LEU A 408 -17.57 -4.24 10.59
N PHE A 409 -16.78 -5.26 10.25
CA PHE A 409 -16.93 -6.09 9.04
C PHE A 409 -16.94 -7.59 9.35
N SER A 410 -17.83 -8.00 10.24
CA SER A 410 -17.95 -9.42 10.64
C SER A 410 -18.42 -10.34 9.50
N ASP A 411 -18.99 -9.79 8.44
CA ASP A 411 -19.43 -10.47 7.22
C ASP A 411 -18.32 -10.64 6.16
N GLN A 412 -17.18 -9.96 6.35
CA GLN A 412 -16.01 -10.10 5.47
C GLN A 412 -15.20 -11.34 5.89
N VAL A 413 -15.60 -12.49 5.37
CA VAL A 413 -14.99 -13.79 5.69
C VAL A 413 -14.61 -14.54 4.42
N LEU A 414 -13.66 -15.47 4.54
CA LEU A 414 -13.28 -16.36 3.44
C LEU A 414 -14.43 -17.33 3.09
N ARG A 415 -14.46 -17.82 1.86
CA ARG A 415 -15.39 -18.92 1.52
C ARG A 415 -15.08 -20.14 2.36
N PRO A 416 -16.07 -20.94 2.72
CA PRO A 416 -15.83 -22.22 3.38
C PRO A 416 -14.91 -23.10 2.50
N GLY A 417 -13.81 -23.56 3.09
CA GLY A 417 -12.79 -24.36 2.41
C GLY A 417 -11.64 -23.57 1.78
N ASP A 418 -11.74 -22.23 1.67
CA ASP A 418 -10.62 -21.39 1.31
C ASP A 418 -9.69 -21.21 2.52
N GLU A 419 -8.39 -21.26 2.26
CA GLU A 419 -7.36 -21.03 3.26
C GLU A 419 -6.30 -20.07 2.71
N ILE A 420 -5.77 -19.21 3.57
CA ILE A 420 -4.74 -18.25 3.20
C ILE A 420 -3.59 -18.35 4.17
N THR A 421 -2.41 -18.58 3.63
CA THR A 421 -1.18 -18.64 4.41
C THR A 421 -0.74 -17.24 4.81
N ILE A 422 -0.59 -17.02 6.12
CA ILE A 422 0.06 -15.86 6.73
C ILE A 422 1.43 -16.31 7.21
N ARG A 423 2.49 -15.61 6.82
CA ARG A 423 3.86 -16.12 7.04
C ARG A 423 4.39 -15.84 8.45
N ASN A 424 4.15 -14.65 8.97
CA ASN A 424 4.64 -14.23 10.29
C ASN A 424 3.51 -13.57 11.07
N ILE A 425 2.97 -14.29 12.01
CA ILE A 425 1.95 -13.79 12.92
C ILE A 425 2.26 -14.31 14.33
N SER A 426 2.06 -13.48 15.34
CA SER A 426 2.28 -13.81 16.74
C SER A 426 0.94 -14.04 17.42
N PHE A 427 0.82 -15.15 18.11
CA PHE A 427 -0.38 -15.52 18.87
C PHE A 427 -0.12 -15.42 20.35
N VAL A 428 -1.05 -14.80 21.04
CA VAL A 428 -1.08 -14.66 22.49
C VAL A 428 -2.31 -15.38 23.03
N PHE A 429 -2.09 -16.31 23.93
CA PHE A 429 -3.14 -16.97 24.69
C PHE A 429 -3.03 -16.54 26.14
N THR A 430 -4.15 -16.22 26.76
CA THR A 430 -4.24 -15.95 28.19
C THR A 430 -5.22 -16.89 28.84
N ASP A 431 -5.05 -17.13 30.15
CA ASP A 431 -5.96 -17.92 30.95
C ASP A 431 -5.95 -17.41 32.41
N LEU A 432 -7.09 -17.41 33.08
CA LEU A 432 -7.21 -17.07 34.51
C LEU A 432 -6.71 -18.22 35.38
N VAL A 433 -5.80 -17.92 36.28
CA VAL A 433 -5.30 -18.92 37.22
C VAL A 433 -6.33 -19.16 38.29
N ASP A 434 -6.61 -20.45 38.59
CA ASP A 434 -7.56 -20.91 39.61
C ASP A 434 -9.01 -20.42 39.41
N SER A 435 -9.44 -20.19 38.14
CA SER A 435 -10.77 -19.71 37.82
C SER A 435 -11.89 -20.59 38.40
N THR A 436 -11.76 -21.91 38.37
CA THR A 436 -12.73 -22.84 38.97
C THR A 436 -12.96 -22.55 40.46
N LYS A 437 -11.89 -22.24 41.20
CA LYS A 437 -11.96 -21.87 42.61
C LYS A 437 -12.62 -20.50 42.77
N LEU A 438 -12.28 -19.52 41.92
CA LEU A 438 -12.92 -18.21 41.93
C LEU A 438 -14.43 -18.32 41.78
N PHE A 439 -14.94 -19.11 40.82
CA PHE A 439 -16.38 -19.33 40.63
C PHE A 439 -17.03 -20.00 41.85
N ALA A 440 -16.32 -20.93 42.48
CA ALA A 440 -16.83 -21.59 43.70
C ALA A 440 -16.88 -20.65 44.92
N ASP A 441 -15.91 -19.73 45.06
CA ASP A 441 -15.77 -18.85 46.22
C ASP A 441 -16.74 -17.66 46.18
N ILE A 442 -16.96 -17.05 45.02
CA ILE A 442 -17.77 -15.81 44.89
C ILE A 442 -19.10 -15.99 44.16
N GLY A 443 -19.33 -17.17 43.58
CA GLY A 443 -20.52 -17.51 42.81
C GLY A 443 -20.50 -17.02 41.37
N ASP A 444 -21.29 -17.63 40.49
CA ASP A 444 -21.26 -17.47 39.03
C ASP A 444 -21.45 -16.02 38.55
N ALA A 445 -22.40 -15.29 39.18
CA ALA A 445 -22.71 -13.93 38.73
C ALA A 445 -21.58 -12.94 39.01
N ALA A 446 -20.96 -13.01 40.20
CA ALA A 446 -19.84 -12.13 40.55
C ALA A 446 -18.56 -12.51 39.76
N ALA A 447 -18.30 -13.82 39.63
CA ALA A 447 -17.18 -14.29 38.81
C ALA A 447 -17.31 -13.88 37.34
N TYR A 448 -18.51 -13.99 36.76
CA TYR A 448 -18.77 -13.54 35.39
C TYR A 448 -18.56 -12.04 35.21
N GLN A 449 -18.95 -11.21 36.18
CA GLN A 449 -18.67 -9.77 36.17
C GLN A 449 -17.17 -9.50 36.13
N LEU A 450 -16.36 -10.17 36.94
CA LEU A 450 -14.90 -10.06 36.97
C LEU A 450 -14.27 -10.50 35.62
N VAL A 451 -14.77 -11.59 35.03
CA VAL A 451 -14.31 -12.06 33.72
C VAL A 451 -14.62 -11.03 32.64
N ARG A 452 -15.76 -10.34 32.68
CA ARG A 452 -16.08 -9.27 31.77
C ARG A 452 -15.15 -8.05 31.89
N GLU A 453 -14.87 -7.64 33.14
CA GLU A 453 -13.96 -6.54 33.42
C GLU A 453 -12.53 -6.88 32.96
N HIS A 454 -12.06 -8.07 33.22
CA HIS A 454 -10.79 -8.59 32.72
C HIS A 454 -10.73 -8.57 31.17
N TYR A 455 -11.77 -9.02 30.47
CA TYR A 455 -11.81 -8.93 29.00
C TYR A 455 -11.73 -7.50 28.49
N ALA A 456 -12.37 -6.54 29.13
CA ALA A 456 -12.29 -5.14 28.77
C ALA A 456 -10.85 -4.60 28.89
N ILE A 457 -10.17 -4.92 29.98
CA ILE A 457 -8.78 -4.54 30.23
C ILE A 457 -7.85 -5.14 29.16
N LEU A 458 -7.94 -6.46 28.94
CA LEU A 458 -7.11 -7.12 27.93
C LEU A 458 -7.39 -6.60 26.51
N GLY A 459 -8.67 -6.34 26.19
CA GLY A 459 -9.07 -5.80 24.90
C GLY A 459 -8.51 -4.41 24.63
N GLU A 460 -8.45 -3.55 25.64
CA GLU A 460 -7.82 -2.22 25.53
C GLU A 460 -6.32 -2.34 25.24
N VAL A 461 -5.61 -3.20 25.96
CA VAL A 461 -4.18 -3.44 25.76
C VAL A 461 -3.91 -4.03 24.39
N VAL A 462 -4.69 -5.04 23.96
CA VAL A 462 -4.56 -5.63 22.61
C VAL A 462 -4.69 -4.57 21.53
N ARG A 463 -5.72 -3.72 21.60
CA ARG A 463 -5.93 -2.63 20.63
C ARG A 463 -4.79 -1.60 20.65
N LYS A 464 -4.31 -1.24 21.82
CA LYS A 464 -3.20 -0.28 21.99
C LYS A 464 -1.92 -0.73 21.27
N HIS A 465 -1.67 -2.03 21.22
CA HIS A 465 -0.51 -2.63 20.56
C HIS A 465 -0.82 -3.21 19.16
N ASP A 466 -1.80 -2.64 18.47
CA ASP A 466 -2.20 -3.02 17.09
C ASP A 466 -2.56 -4.50 16.92
N GLY A 467 -3.00 -5.15 18.00
CA GLY A 467 -3.47 -6.53 17.99
C GLY A 467 -4.98 -6.64 17.81
N THR A 468 -5.43 -7.89 17.71
CA THR A 468 -6.86 -8.23 17.66
C THR A 468 -7.18 -9.40 18.57
N ILE A 469 -8.35 -9.37 19.22
CA ILE A 469 -8.92 -10.53 19.88
C ILE A 469 -9.60 -11.40 18.81
N VAL A 470 -9.01 -12.56 18.56
CA VAL A 470 -9.54 -13.53 17.60
C VAL A 470 -10.82 -14.16 18.14
N LYS A 471 -10.78 -14.57 19.41
CA LYS A 471 -11.91 -15.13 20.16
C LYS A 471 -11.61 -15.19 21.67
N THR A 472 -12.67 -15.25 22.46
CA THR A 472 -12.56 -15.64 23.87
C THR A 472 -12.57 -17.15 23.99
N ARG A 473 -11.88 -17.70 24.97
CA ARG A 473 -11.79 -19.14 25.27
C ARG A 473 -11.97 -19.39 26.76
N GLY A 474 -13.20 -19.75 27.14
CA GLY A 474 -13.52 -19.89 28.56
C GLY A 474 -13.38 -18.55 29.30
N ASP A 475 -12.37 -18.41 30.13
CA ASP A 475 -11.99 -17.24 30.91
C ASP A 475 -10.71 -16.53 30.38
N GLY A 476 -10.18 -16.98 29.26
CA GLY A 476 -9.02 -16.38 28.58
C GLY A 476 -9.34 -15.81 27.19
N ILE A 477 -8.35 -15.17 26.58
CA ILE A 477 -8.43 -14.68 25.18
C ILE A 477 -7.41 -15.38 24.30
N HIS A 478 -7.75 -15.47 23.03
CA HIS A 478 -6.84 -15.73 21.94
C HIS A 478 -6.69 -14.43 21.15
N ALA A 479 -5.51 -13.83 21.17
CA ALA A 479 -5.19 -12.62 20.45
C ALA A 479 -4.10 -12.89 19.39
N ALA A 480 -4.06 -12.03 18.35
CA ALA A 480 -3.09 -12.10 17.28
C ALA A 480 -2.47 -10.72 17.04
N PHE A 481 -1.17 -10.70 16.68
CA PHE A 481 -0.37 -9.51 16.41
C PHE A 481 0.49 -9.75 15.17
N LEU A 482 0.71 -8.70 14.37
CA LEU A 482 1.53 -8.80 13.16
C LEU A 482 3.03 -8.88 13.45
N THR A 483 3.48 -8.33 14.56
CA THR A 483 4.89 -8.32 14.92
C THR A 483 5.13 -8.96 16.29
N PRO A 484 6.27 -9.66 16.50
CA PRO A 484 6.58 -10.31 17.77
C PRO A 484 6.79 -9.34 18.93
N ASP A 485 7.40 -8.18 18.68
CA ASP A 485 7.61 -7.12 19.67
C ASP A 485 6.28 -6.56 20.21
N ALA A 486 5.31 -6.28 19.32
CA ALA A 486 3.98 -5.84 19.73
C ALA A 486 3.27 -6.89 20.62
N ALA A 487 3.38 -8.17 20.27
CA ALA A 487 2.83 -9.27 21.09
C ALA A 487 3.47 -9.35 22.49
N LEU A 488 4.80 -9.17 22.57
CA LEU A 488 5.49 -9.17 23.86
C LEU A 488 5.15 -7.94 24.71
N LEU A 489 5.20 -6.74 24.12
CA LEU A 489 4.84 -5.50 24.84
C LEU A 489 3.41 -5.51 25.33
N ALA A 490 2.46 -5.97 24.50
CA ALA A 490 1.08 -6.17 24.93
C ALA A 490 0.97 -7.13 26.09
N SER A 491 1.67 -8.26 26.05
CA SER A 491 1.64 -9.28 27.11
C SER A 491 2.22 -8.77 28.42
N ILE A 492 3.29 -7.98 28.38
CA ILE A 492 3.88 -7.32 29.54
C ILE A 492 2.87 -6.32 30.14
N GLU A 493 2.26 -5.47 29.30
CA GLU A 493 1.27 -4.50 29.75
C GLU A 493 0.01 -5.18 30.28
N MET A 494 -0.45 -6.29 29.69
CA MET A 494 -1.57 -7.08 30.22
C MET A 494 -1.29 -7.56 31.65
N GLN A 495 -0.09 -8.08 31.93
CA GLN A 495 0.30 -8.50 33.27
C GLN A 495 0.31 -7.32 34.27
N GLN A 496 0.79 -6.15 33.81
CA GLN A 496 0.81 -4.93 34.65
C GLN A 496 -0.59 -4.41 34.92
N ALA A 497 -1.47 -4.35 33.89
CA ALA A 497 -2.84 -3.87 34.01
C ALA A 497 -3.67 -4.76 34.96
N ILE A 498 -3.53 -6.08 34.82
CA ILE A 498 -4.21 -7.03 35.74
C ILE A 498 -3.70 -6.90 37.17
N ARG A 499 -2.39 -6.67 37.40
CA ARG A 499 -1.86 -6.39 38.74
C ARG A 499 -2.42 -5.10 39.33
N GLN A 500 -2.55 -4.03 38.52
CA GLN A 500 -3.15 -2.76 38.95
C GLN A 500 -4.62 -2.94 39.31
N PHE A 501 -5.38 -3.65 38.48
CA PHE A 501 -6.78 -3.98 38.74
C PHE A 501 -6.96 -4.77 40.02
N ARG A 502 -6.15 -5.79 40.25
CA ARG A 502 -6.11 -6.60 41.49
C ARG A 502 -5.83 -5.74 42.73
N ASN A 503 -4.90 -4.78 42.66
CA ASN A 503 -4.54 -3.93 43.79
C ASN A 503 -5.65 -2.90 44.13
N ALA A 504 -6.44 -2.49 43.13
CA ALA A 504 -7.58 -1.59 43.32
C ALA A 504 -8.82 -2.31 43.88
N SER A 505 -9.00 -3.58 43.51
CA SER A 505 -10.13 -4.43 43.97
C SER A 505 -9.73 -5.16 45.23
N ARG A 506 -10.20 -4.67 46.39
CA ARG A 506 -9.80 -5.18 47.72
C ARG A 506 -10.26 -6.62 48.06
N SER A 507 -11.07 -7.26 47.20
CA SER A 507 -11.76 -8.52 47.58
C SER A 507 -11.30 -9.79 46.88
N ASP A 508 -10.87 -9.75 45.58
CA ASP A 508 -10.58 -10.98 44.82
C ASP A 508 -9.43 -10.85 43.83
N PRO A 509 -8.29 -11.50 44.07
CA PRO A 509 -7.11 -11.39 43.21
C PRO A 509 -7.23 -12.29 41.99
N ILE A 510 -7.62 -11.73 40.85
CA ILE A 510 -7.41 -12.41 39.56
C ILE A 510 -5.94 -12.32 39.13
N SER A 511 -5.45 -13.39 38.55
CA SER A 511 -4.12 -13.46 37.95
C SER A 511 -4.23 -14.22 36.65
N ILE A 512 -3.43 -13.80 35.65
CA ILE A 512 -3.37 -14.45 34.35
C ILE A 512 -2.02 -15.10 34.12
N ARG A 513 -2.01 -16.12 33.31
CA ARG A 513 -0.82 -16.67 32.63
C ARG A 513 -0.95 -16.45 31.15
N ILE A 514 0.19 -16.28 30.48
CA ILE A 514 0.25 -15.92 29.05
C ILE A 514 1.19 -16.88 28.33
N GLY A 515 0.78 -17.32 27.15
CA GLY A 515 1.61 -18.08 26.22
C GLY A 515 1.74 -17.37 24.87
N ILE A 516 2.97 -17.22 24.36
CA ILE A 516 3.27 -16.53 23.11
C ILE A 516 4.07 -17.41 22.16
N ASN A 517 3.67 -17.43 20.90
CA ASN A 517 4.44 -18.04 19.83
C ASN A 517 4.22 -17.31 18.51
N SER A 518 5.27 -17.24 17.68
CA SER A 518 5.20 -16.64 16.34
C SER A 518 5.54 -17.67 15.27
N GLY A 519 5.01 -17.45 14.08
CA GLY A 519 5.31 -18.28 12.91
C GLY A 519 4.23 -18.22 11.85
N SER A 520 4.30 -19.13 10.91
CA SER A 520 3.27 -19.23 9.86
C SER A 520 1.98 -19.85 10.37
N SER A 521 0.88 -19.37 9.87
CA SER A 521 -0.48 -19.85 10.14
C SER A 521 -1.33 -19.76 8.88
N ILE A 522 -2.46 -20.45 8.88
CA ILE A 522 -3.50 -20.26 7.86
C ILE A 522 -4.69 -19.53 8.45
N SER A 523 -5.18 -18.53 7.73
CA SER A 523 -6.47 -17.91 8.02
C SER A 523 -7.57 -18.73 7.36
N VAL A 524 -8.61 -19.01 8.07
CA VAL A 524 -9.75 -19.83 7.65
C VAL A 524 -11.07 -19.17 8.06
N ASN A 525 -12.15 -19.55 7.39
CA ASN A 525 -13.49 -19.27 7.89
C ASN A 525 -13.90 -20.37 8.86
N LEU A 526 -14.15 -20.00 10.11
CA LEU A 526 -14.69 -20.90 11.12
C LEU A 526 -15.93 -20.26 11.78
N ASN A 527 -17.10 -20.87 11.59
CA ASN A 527 -18.38 -20.35 12.11
C ASN A 527 -18.65 -18.89 11.66
N ASP A 528 -18.48 -18.62 10.38
CA ASP A 528 -18.67 -17.29 9.75
C ASP A 528 -17.83 -16.18 10.39
N ARG A 529 -16.62 -16.54 10.82
CA ARG A 529 -15.60 -15.59 11.33
C ARG A 529 -14.22 -15.99 10.85
N LEU A 530 -13.38 -14.97 10.61
CA LEU A 530 -11.96 -15.19 10.36
C LEU A 530 -11.30 -15.74 11.61
N ASP A 531 -10.69 -16.92 11.49
CA ASP A 531 -9.93 -17.59 12.55
C ASP A 531 -8.57 -18.04 12.01
N TYR A 532 -7.69 -18.45 12.90
CA TYR A 532 -6.36 -18.93 12.55
C TYR A 532 -6.18 -20.39 12.91
N TYR A 533 -5.53 -21.15 12.05
CA TYR A 533 -5.28 -22.56 12.25
C TYR A 533 -3.84 -22.94 11.93
N GLY A 534 -3.25 -23.84 12.72
CA GLY A 534 -1.91 -24.35 12.45
C GLY A 534 -1.13 -24.71 13.71
N LYS A 535 0.08 -25.23 13.50
CA LYS A 535 0.99 -25.63 14.59
C LYS A 535 1.37 -24.44 15.46
N THR A 536 1.56 -23.27 14.88
CA THR A 536 1.92 -22.02 15.55
C THR A 536 0.89 -21.63 16.60
N VAL A 537 -0.40 -21.63 16.22
CA VAL A 537 -1.52 -21.34 17.12
C VAL A 537 -1.59 -22.35 18.28
N ASN A 538 -1.54 -23.65 17.92
CA ASN A 538 -1.64 -24.71 18.92
C ASN A 538 -0.46 -24.70 19.91
N PHE A 539 0.72 -24.27 19.46
CA PHE A 539 1.90 -24.20 20.34
C PHE A 539 1.81 -23.02 21.30
N ALA A 540 1.33 -21.85 20.87
CA ALA A 540 1.05 -20.71 21.75
C ALA A 540 0.07 -21.09 22.87
N ALA A 541 -1.03 -21.79 22.54
CA ALA A 541 -1.99 -22.27 23.52
C ALA A 541 -1.40 -23.27 24.52
N ARG A 542 -0.41 -24.08 24.12
CA ARG A 542 0.28 -25.01 25.03
C ARG A 542 1.29 -24.30 25.91
N LEU A 543 1.97 -23.27 25.42
CA LEU A 543 2.90 -22.48 26.24
C LEU A 543 2.17 -21.76 27.38
N GLU A 544 0.96 -21.27 27.14
CA GLU A 544 0.13 -20.67 28.18
C GLU A 544 0.01 -21.60 29.40
N SER A 545 -0.27 -22.89 29.22
CA SER A 545 -0.44 -23.85 30.28
C SER A 545 0.84 -24.19 31.08
N GLN A 546 2.02 -23.76 30.61
CA GLN A 546 3.30 -23.93 31.31
C GLN A 546 3.58 -22.80 32.34
N GLY A 547 2.87 -21.67 32.21
CA GLY A 547 3.05 -20.51 33.08
C GLY A 547 2.34 -20.65 34.42
N ARG A 548 2.92 -20.02 35.44
CA ARG A 548 2.26 -19.74 36.74
C ARG A 548 1.54 -18.40 36.67
N ALA A 549 0.86 -18.04 37.73
CA ALA A 549 0.25 -16.73 37.88
C ALA A 549 1.28 -15.58 37.67
N GLY A 550 1.07 -14.75 36.70
CA GLY A 550 1.98 -13.64 36.36
C GLY A 550 3.06 -13.95 35.32
N ASP A 551 3.21 -15.22 34.90
CA ASP A 551 4.24 -15.60 33.94
C ASP A 551 3.80 -15.33 32.49
N ILE A 552 4.80 -15.04 31.61
CA ILE A 552 4.70 -15.05 30.16
C ILE A 552 5.62 -16.15 29.65
N SER A 553 5.04 -17.19 29.04
CA SER A 553 5.76 -18.34 28.49
C SER A 553 5.92 -18.18 26.96
N MET A 554 7.14 -18.37 26.46
CA MET A 554 7.50 -18.09 25.07
C MET A 554 8.25 -19.27 24.45
N SER A 555 8.15 -19.41 23.11
CA SER A 555 8.93 -20.38 22.35
C SER A 555 10.37 -19.89 22.12
N ARG A 556 11.29 -20.80 21.79
CA ARG A 556 12.66 -20.47 21.36
C ARG A 556 12.63 -19.53 20.15
N GLN A 557 11.90 -19.88 19.09
CA GLN A 557 11.79 -19.07 17.88
C GLN A 557 11.32 -17.64 18.17
N PHE A 558 10.44 -17.46 19.15
CA PHE A 558 9.93 -16.14 19.53
C PHE A 558 11.00 -15.30 20.24
N VAL A 559 11.75 -15.86 21.18
CA VAL A 559 12.79 -15.13 21.94
C VAL A 559 14.04 -14.85 21.10
N GLU A 560 14.29 -15.62 20.03
CA GLU A 560 15.40 -15.40 19.09
C GLU A 560 15.10 -14.29 18.06
N ASP A 561 13.87 -13.78 18.01
CA ASP A 561 13.55 -12.61 17.17
C ASP A 561 14.34 -11.38 17.66
N PRO A 562 15.05 -10.64 16.78
CA PRO A 562 15.91 -9.52 17.19
C PRO A 562 15.18 -8.43 17.97
N ALA A 563 13.94 -8.09 17.60
CA ALA A 563 13.14 -7.06 18.28
C ALA A 563 12.68 -7.54 19.67
N VAL A 564 12.32 -8.81 19.78
CA VAL A 564 11.96 -9.45 21.06
C VAL A 564 13.18 -9.55 21.98
N ALA A 565 14.32 -10.02 21.45
CA ALA A 565 15.56 -10.15 22.21
C ALA A 565 16.03 -8.82 22.80
N GLU A 566 15.84 -7.71 22.11
CA GLU A 566 16.13 -6.36 22.61
C GLU A 566 15.30 -6.02 23.86
N ILE A 567 13.99 -6.26 23.80
CA ILE A 567 13.07 -5.99 24.92
C ILE A 567 13.39 -6.90 26.10
N LEU A 568 13.72 -8.16 25.85
CA LEU A 568 14.00 -9.16 26.90
C LEU A 568 15.28 -8.89 27.70
N ARG A 569 16.17 -8.00 27.23
CA ARG A 569 17.39 -7.61 27.99
C ARG A 569 17.07 -7.01 29.36
N ASP A 570 15.92 -6.40 29.52
CA ASP A 570 15.48 -5.76 30.76
C ASP A 570 14.79 -6.73 31.72
N TYR A 571 14.65 -8.01 31.34
CA TYR A 571 13.92 -9.02 32.11
C TYR A 571 14.78 -10.23 32.46
N ASN A 572 14.48 -10.86 33.59
CA ASN A 572 15.11 -12.14 33.98
C ASN A 572 14.44 -13.27 33.20
N LEU A 573 15.11 -13.76 32.16
CA LEU A 573 14.65 -14.86 31.33
C LEU A 573 15.02 -16.20 31.93
N HIS A 574 14.03 -17.03 32.21
CA HIS A 574 14.18 -18.40 32.72
C HIS A 574 13.90 -19.41 31.62
N GLU A 575 14.83 -20.33 31.39
CA GLU A 575 14.67 -21.45 30.47
C GLU A 575 14.42 -22.74 31.23
N HIS A 576 13.46 -23.54 30.76
CA HIS A 576 13.23 -24.91 31.24
C HIS A 576 12.71 -25.78 30.09
N GLU A 577 12.83 -27.09 30.27
CA GLU A 577 12.29 -28.08 29.34
C GLU A 577 10.88 -28.51 29.77
N ALA A 578 9.96 -28.57 28.78
CA ALA A 578 8.60 -29.06 28.98
C ALA A 578 8.24 -30.15 27.96
N VAL A 579 7.52 -31.17 28.42
CA VAL A 579 6.98 -32.21 27.53
C VAL A 579 5.51 -31.91 27.27
N PHE A 580 5.18 -31.62 26.02
CA PHE A 580 3.81 -31.33 25.60
C PHE A 580 3.07 -32.60 25.17
N LYS A 581 1.76 -32.66 25.40
CA LYS A 581 0.92 -33.78 24.95
C LYS A 581 1.04 -33.96 23.43
N GLY A 582 1.59 -35.11 23.00
CA GLY A 582 1.85 -35.42 21.58
C GLY A 582 3.23 -35.00 21.06
N SER A 583 4.12 -34.50 21.94
CA SER A 583 5.56 -34.38 21.66
C SER A 583 6.30 -35.59 22.24
N ILE A 584 7.28 -36.10 21.48
CA ILE A 584 8.13 -37.23 21.95
C ILE A 584 9.36 -36.64 22.68
N GLU A 585 9.80 -35.44 22.29
CA GLU A 585 10.99 -34.78 22.83
C GLU A 585 10.61 -33.58 23.71
N PRO A 586 11.37 -33.28 24.78
CA PRO A 586 11.23 -32.05 25.53
C PRO A 586 11.49 -30.83 24.63
N VAL A 587 10.77 -29.77 24.89
CA VAL A 587 10.91 -28.49 24.14
C VAL A 587 11.28 -27.39 25.12
N ALA A 588 12.27 -26.59 24.80
CA ALA A 588 12.66 -25.43 25.61
C ALA A 588 11.54 -24.38 25.65
N VAL A 589 11.19 -23.97 26.86
CA VAL A 589 10.23 -22.91 27.18
C VAL A 589 10.97 -21.79 27.88
N TYR A 590 10.74 -20.59 27.46
CA TYR A 590 11.34 -19.38 28.02
C TYR A 590 10.26 -18.60 28.78
N GLN A 591 10.57 -18.14 29.98
CA GLN A 591 9.60 -17.46 30.86
C GLN A 591 10.16 -16.18 31.43
N ILE A 592 9.31 -15.16 31.51
CA ILE A 592 9.53 -13.95 32.31
C ILE A 592 8.33 -13.74 33.25
N ALA A 593 8.56 -13.06 34.37
CA ALA A 593 7.54 -12.56 35.29
C ALA A 593 7.72 -11.03 35.38
N PRO A 594 7.10 -10.24 34.46
CA PRO A 594 7.33 -8.80 34.32
C PRO A 594 6.72 -7.98 35.46
#